data_5bd5d7bf123cb376ab42aaa8d81bd179
#
_entry.id   5bd5d7bf123cb376ab42aaa8d81bd179
#
_cell.length_a   1.000
_cell.length_b   1.000
_cell.length_c   1.000
_cell.angle_alpha   90.00
_cell.angle_beta   90.00
_cell.angle_gamma   90.00
#
_symmetry.space_group_name_H-M   'P 1'
#
loop_
_entity.id
_entity.type
_entity.pdbx_description
1 polymer ?
#
loop_
_entity_poly.entity_id
_entity_poly.type
_entity_poly.pdbx_seq_one_letter_code
_entity_poly.pdbx_strand_id
1 'polypeptide(L)'
;VKMERMTGKQLIYFRFFHPAAGIWKVNVSKKGISGSRFHMWLPVQGLISPDTYFLESTPYITVTAPGDSTRGITATAYQYLDNSLYFQAGRGFTPNNQVTPDLAAPGVDLLIPLPGGAFGKASGSSLSSAVVAGAAALVQEWAIVRGNIPYASGNTVKFYLQKGAVREEQMEYPNPGWGYGRPVSYTHLRAHETL
;
A
#
# COMPACT_ATOMS: atom_id res chain seq x y z
N VAL A 1 -7.01 -22.13 -15.85
CA VAL A 1 -5.62 -21.74 -15.54
C VAL A 1 -5.13 -20.81 -16.63
N LYS A 2 -4.64 -19.66 -16.27
CA LYS A 2 -4.05 -18.69 -17.20
C LYS A 2 -2.61 -18.39 -16.74
N MET A 3 -1.67 -18.41 -17.67
CA MET A 3 -0.30 -17.99 -17.37
C MET A 3 -0.20 -16.48 -17.54
N GLU A 4 0.26 -15.82 -16.49
CA GLU A 4 0.52 -14.38 -16.53
C GLU A 4 1.86 -14.16 -17.25
N ARG A 5 1.82 -13.39 -18.37
CA ARG A 5 2.96 -13.26 -19.29
C ARG A 5 4.17 -12.55 -18.71
N MET A 6 3.97 -11.59 -17.81
CA MET A 6 5.04 -10.77 -17.26
C MET A 6 5.86 -11.50 -16.20
N THR A 7 5.20 -12.30 -15.36
CA THR A 7 5.85 -12.98 -14.22
C THR A 7 6.04 -14.47 -14.43
N GLY A 8 5.44 -15.06 -15.46
CA GLY A 8 5.42 -16.51 -15.68
C GLY A 8 4.62 -17.29 -14.64
N LYS A 9 3.90 -16.61 -13.76
CA LYS A 9 3.09 -17.25 -12.71
C LYS A 9 1.78 -17.79 -13.28
N GLN A 10 1.31 -18.86 -12.68
CA GLN A 10 -0.01 -19.43 -13.03
C GLN A 10 -1.08 -18.76 -12.16
N LEU A 11 -2.09 -18.21 -12.82
CA LEU A 11 -3.29 -17.69 -12.17
C LEU A 11 -4.42 -18.70 -12.36
N ILE A 12 -5.00 -19.10 -11.24
CA ILE A 12 -6.18 -19.93 -11.21
C ILE A 12 -7.30 -19.09 -10.63
N TYR A 13 -8.36 -18.90 -11.41
CA TYR A 13 -9.57 -18.24 -10.96
C TYR A 13 -10.68 -19.27 -10.91
N PHE A 14 -11.38 -19.33 -9.77
CA PHE A 14 -12.60 -20.14 -9.65
C PHE A 14 -13.73 -19.30 -9.09
N ARG A 15 -14.91 -19.58 -9.57
CA ARG A 15 -16.15 -19.00 -9.12
C ARG A 15 -17.09 -20.09 -8.71
N PHE A 16 -17.60 -19.99 -7.50
CA PHE A 16 -18.63 -20.89 -6.98
C PHE A 16 -20.01 -20.26 -7.26
N PHE A 17 -20.89 -21.03 -7.87
CA PHE A 17 -22.27 -20.62 -8.11
C PHE A 17 -23.16 -21.28 -7.06
N HIS A 18 -23.93 -20.49 -6.34
CA HIS A 18 -24.82 -20.93 -5.27
C HIS A 18 -24.14 -21.90 -4.28
N PRO A 19 -22.99 -21.49 -3.68
CA PRO A 19 -22.28 -22.37 -2.76
C PRO A 19 -23.14 -22.64 -1.53
N ALA A 20 -23.14 -23.87 -1.05
CA ALA A 20 -23.76 -24.21 0.23
C ALA A 20 -22.99 -23.48 1.37
N ALA A 21 -23.72 -23.04 2.39
CA ALA A 21 -23.11 -22.47 3.58
C ALA A 21 -22.30 -23.56 4.33
N GLY A 22 -21.19 -23.16 4.92
CA GLY A 22 -20.33 -24.05 5.68
C GLY A 22 -18.84 -23.87 5.37
N ILE A 23 -18.03 -24.76 5.91
CA ILE A 23 -16.58 -24.73 5.75
C ILE A 23 -16.19 -25.41 4.43
N TRP A 24 -15.52 -24.66 3.59
CA TRP A 24 -14.96 -25.16 2.33
C TRP A 24 -13.47 -25.39 2.46
N LYS A 25 -13.00 -26.52 1.97
CA LYS A 25 -11.57 -26.87 1.93
C LYS A 25 -11.08 -26.91 0.49
N VAL A 26 -10.11 -26.05 0.17
CA VAL A 26 -9.44 -26.03 -1.14
C VAL A 26 -8.12 -26.78 -1.00
N ASN A 27 -7.99 -27.91 -1.70
CA ASN A 27 -6.76 -28.67 -1.77
C ASN A 27 -5.98 -28.28 -3.02
N VAL A 28 -4.76 -27.78 -2.83
CA VAL A 28 -3.87 -27.42 -3.94
C VAL A 28 -2.76 -28.46 -4.02
N SER A 29 -2.63 -29.10 -5.17
CA SER A 29 -1.58 -30.07 -5.44
C SER A 29 -0.79 -29.68 -6.69
N LYS A 30 0.50 -29.91 -6.68
CA LYS A 30 1.40 -29.69 -7.82
C LYS A 30 2.07 -31.00 -8.18
N LYS A 31 2.09 -31.32 -9.48
CA LYS A 31 2.93 -32.39 -10.04
C LYS A 31 4.29 -31.81 -10.44
N GLY A 32 5.39 -32.37 -9.96
CA GLY A 32 6.74 -31.95 -10.31
C GLY A 32 7.58 -31.50 -9.12
N ILE A 33 8.55 -30.63 -9.37
CA ILE A 33 9.59 -30.21 -8.40
C ILE A 33 8.98 -29.61 -7.13
N SER A 34 9.45 -30.04 -5.97
CA SER A 34 9.08 -29.49 -4.66
C SER A 34 9.45 -28.01 -4.51
N GLY A 35 8.87 -27.31 -3.53
CA GLY A 35 9.25 -25.94 -3.18
C GLY A 35 8.46 -24.83 -3.86
N SER A 36 7.29 -25.10 -4.40
CA SER A 36 6.41 -24.05 -4.93
C SER A 36 5.59 -23.42 -3.82
N ARG A 37 5.45 -22.10 -3.90
CA ARG A 37 4.52 -21.31 -3.08
C ARG A 37 3.30 -20.93 -3.90
N PHE A 38 2.17 -20.84 -3.28
CA PHE A 38 0.96 -20.23 -3.85
C PHE A 38 0.37 -19.23 -2.86
N HIS A 39 -0.38 -18.30 -3.40
CA HIS A 39 -1.16 -17.34 -2.63
C HIS A 39 -2.62 -17.48 -3.07
N MET A 40 -3.52 -17.29 -2.15
CA MET A 40 -4.96 -17.30 -2.40
C MET A 40 -5.56 -16.01 -1.87
N TRP A 41 -6.40 -15.36 -2.67
CA TRP A 41 -7.09 -14.15 -2.29
C TRP A 41 -8.59 -14.32 -2.50
N LEU A 42 -9.35 -13.74 -1.61
CA LEU A 42 -10.77 -13.49 -1.80
C LEU A 42 -10.98 -12.14 -2.47
N PRO A 43 -12.09 -11.93 -3.18
CA PRO A 43 -12.48 -10.61 -3.67
C PRO A 43 -12.52 -9.57 -2.53
N VAL A 44 -12.38 -8.29 -2.91
CA VAL A 44 -12.47 -7.21 -1.94
C VAL A 44 -13.85 -7.17 -1.28
N GLN A 45 -13.90 -6.65 -0.06
CA GLN A 45 -15.13 -6.48 0.68
C GLN A 45 -16.17 -5.68 -0.14
N GLY A 46 -17.42 -6.11 -0.11
CA GLY A 46 -18.49 -5.58 -0.94
C GLY A 46 -18.74 -6.36 -2.25
N LEU A 47 -17.77 -7.14 -2.73
CA LEU A 47 -17.94 -8.07 -3.85
C LEU A 47 -18.15 -9.54 -3.41
N ILE A 48 -18.05 -9.78 -2.11
CA ILE A 48 -18.26 -11.09 -1.48
C ILE A 48 -19.02 -10.88 -0.16
N SER A 49 -19.74 -11.91 0.30
CA SER A 49 -20.40 -11.86 1.62
C SER A 49 -19.37 -11.63 2.73
N PRO A 50 -19.67 -10.77 3.72
CA PRO A 50 -18.78 -10.55 4.87
C PRO A 50 -18.55 -11.82 5.69
N ASP A 51 -19.44 -12.81 5.58
CA ASP A 51 -19.31 -14.11 6.23
C ASP A 51 -18.35 -15.06 5.51
N THR A 52 -17.79 -14.63 4.35
CA THR A 52 -16.84 -15.43 3.59
C THR A 52 -15.41 -14.92 3.88
N TYR A 53 -14.66 -15.71 4.61
CA TYR A 53 -13.29 -15.37 5.02
C TYR A 53 -12.43 -16.63 5.13
N PHE A 54 -11.11 -16.45 5.15
CA PHE A 54 -10.19 -17.52 5.47
C PHE A 54 -10.13 -17.76 6.97
N LEU A 55 -10.24 -19.00 7.42
CA LEU A 55 -10.09 -19.35 8.84
C LEU A 55 -8.69 -19.03 9.37
N GLU A 56 -7.66 -19.22 8.52
CA GLU A 56 -6.28 -18.85 8.80
C GLU A 56 -5.83 -17.83 7.75
N SER A 57 -6.05 -16.56 8.04
CA SER A 57 -5.69 -15.46 7.14
C SER A 57 -4.38 -14.80 7.54
N THR A 58 -3.70 -14.18 6.57
CA THR A 58 -2.55 -13.33 6.81
C THR A 58 -2.83 -11.94 6.23
N PRO A 59 -2.44 -10.86 6.92
CA PRO A 59 -2.59 -9.50 6.39
C PRO A 59 -1.57 -9.15 5.30
N TYR A 60 -0.56 -9.99 5.09
CA TYR A 60 0.53 -9.72 4.16
C TYR A 60 0.18 -10.09 2.72
N ILE A 61 0.86 -9.45 1.78
CA ILE A 61 0.66 -9.63 0.33
C ILE A 61 -0.77 -9.25 -0.08
N THR A 62 -1.27 -8.18 0.50
CA THR A 62 -2.64 -7.69 0.27
C THR A 62 -2.68 -6.32 -0.42
N VAL A 63 -1.52 -5.76 -0.81
CA VAL A 63 -1.49 -4.58 -1.68
C VAL A 63 -1.99 -4.98 -3.07
N THR A 64 -3.01 -4.27 -3.55
CA THR A 64 -3.66 -4.55 -4.83
C THR A 64 -3.20 -3.57 -5.92
N ALA A 65 -3.41 -3.94 -7.18
CA ALA A 65 -3.18 -3.05 -8.31
C ALA A 65 -4.08 -1.78 -8.18
N PRO A 66 -3.55 -0.59 -8.53
CA PRO A 66 -2.23 -0.30 -9.11
C PRO A 66 -1.13 -0.09 -8.06
N GLY A 67 -1.38 -0.33 -6.78
CA GLY A 67 -0.44 -0.10 -5.68
C GLY A 67 0.81 -0.99 -5.70
N ASP A 68 0.81 -2.06 -6.48
CA ASP A 68 1.95 -2.92 -6.75
C ASP A 68 2.85 -2.41 -7.91
N SER A 69 2.54 -1.23 -8.46
CA SER A 69 3.32 -0.63 -9.54
C SER A 69 4.66 -0.08 -9.02
N THR A 70 5.74 -0.36 -9.76
CA THR A 70 7.08 0.19 -9.46
C THR A 70 7.19 1.69 -9.73
N ARG A 71 6.35 2.23 -10.61
CA ARG A 71 6.39 3.63 -11.06
C ARG A 71 5.57 4.58 -10.20
N GLY A 72 4.62 4.06 -9.44
CA GLY A 72 3.79 4.83 -8.53
C GLY A 72 4.44 5.01 -7.16
N ILE A 73 3.86 5.87 -6.33
CA ILE A 73 4.12 5.95 -4.90
C ILE A 73 2.91 5.36 -4.19
N THR A 74 3.12 4.26 -3.49
CA THR A 74 2.05 3.55 -2.79
C THR A 74 2.03 3.94 -1.32
N ALA A 75 0.89 4.42 -0.85
CA ALA A 75 0.68 4.79 0.54
C ALA A 75 -0.18 3.76 1.27
N THR A 76 0.20 3.45 2.51
CA THR A 76 -0.65 2.76 3.48
C THR A 76 -1.19 3.74 4.50
N ALA A 77 -2.25 3.33 5.21
CA ALA A 77 -2.92 4.19 6.18
C ALA A 77 -2.50 3.86 7.62
N TYR A 78 -2.35 4.90 8.44
CA TYR A 78 -2.22 4.78 9.88
C TYR A 78 -3.07 5.82 10.61
N GLN A 79 -3.38 5.54 11.88
CA GLN A 79 -4.03 6.48 12.80
C GLN A 79 -2.97 7.42 13.39
N TYR A 80 -3.13 8.74 13.18
CA TYR A 80 -2.13 9.74 13.57
C TYR A 80 -2.10 10.04 15.07
N LEU A 81 -3.13 9.65 15.83
CA LEU A 81 -3.20 9.90 17.27
C LEU A 81 -2.36 8.91 18.09
N ASP A 82 -2.33 7.65 17.69
CA ASP A 82 -1.66 6.57 18.41
C ASP A 82 -0.59 5.83 17.59
N ASN A 83 -0.38 6.24 16.35
CA ASN A 83 0.54 5.62 15.40
C ASN A 83 0.24 4.14 15.10
N SER A 84 -1.01 3.69 15.26
CA SER A 84 -1.39 2.33 14.89
C SER A 84 -1.65 2.22 13.38
N LEU A 85 -1.23 1.11 12.75
CA LEU A 85 -1.59 0.83 11.36
C LEU A 85 -3.10 0.61 11.23
N TYR A 86 -3.68 1.18 10.19
CA TYR A 86 -5.08 0.93 9.87
C TYR A 86 -5.30 -0.55 9.55
N PHE A 87 -6.24 -1.19 10.24
CA PHE A 87 -6.41 -2.64 10.16
C PHE A 87 -6.85 -3.14 8.76
N GLN A 88 -7.55 -2.29 7.99
CA GLN A 88 -7.97 -2.60 6.61
C GLN A 88 -6.93 -2.19 5.55
N ALA A 89 -5.81 -1.57 5.94
CA ALA A 89 -4.78 -1.21 4.99
C ALA A 89 -4.06 -2.43 4.44
N GLY A 90 -3.85 -2.45 3.13
CA GLY A 90 -3.04 -3.48 2.48
C GLY A 90 -1.61 -3.48 2.99
N ARG A 91 -1.05 -4.67 3.21
CA ARG A 91 0.33 -4.87 3.65
C ARG A 91 1.14 -5.65 2.62
N GLY A 92 2.35 -5.22 2.45
CA GLY A 92 3.30 -5.84 1.54
C GLY A 92 4.03 -7.07 2.13
N PHE A 93 5.16 -7.47 1.62
CA PHE A 93 5.68 -7.06 0.32
C PHE A 93 4.94 -7.79 -0.80
N THR A 94 5.19 -7.41 -2.07
CA THR A 94 4.61 -8.20 -3.18
C THR A 94 5.15 -9.63 -3.20
N PRO A 95 4.48 -10.56 -3.89
CA PRO A 95 4.99 -11.93 -4.05
C PRO A 95 6.39 -12.02 -4.70
N ASN A 96 6.84 -10.94 -5.34
CA ASN A 96 8.17 -10.81 -5.95
C ASN A 96 9.17 -10.08 -5.05
N ASN A 97 8.87 -9.90 -3.77
CA ASN A 97 9.66 -9.17 -2.78
C ASN A 97 9.89 -7.68 -3.14
N GLN A 98 9.07 -7.09 -3.99
CA GLN A 98 9.09 -5.65 -4.21
C GLN A 98 8.58 -4.95 -2.95
N VAL A 99 9.31 -3.93 -2.51
CA VAL A 99 8.91 -3.12 -1.37
C VAL A 99 7.64 -2.32 -1.73
N THR A 100 6.58 -2.61 -1.03
CA THR A 100 5.31 -1.90 -1.07
C THR A 100 4.56 -2.19 0.25
N PRO A 101 3.87 -1.22 0.86
CA PRO A 101 3.76 0.18 0.42
C PRO A 101 5.10 0.90 0.47
N ASP A 102 5.20 2.06 -0.21
CA ASP A 102 6.38 2.90 -0.13
C ASP A 102 6.42 3.70 1.18
N LEU A 103 5.27 4.22 1.59
CA LEU A 103 5.14 5.14 2.72
C LEU A 103 3.86 4.88 3.50
N ALA A 104 3.86 5.28 4.76
CA ALA A 104 2.65 5.32 5.59
C ALA A 104 2.25 6.77 5.85
N ALA A 105 0.97 7.11 5.65
CA ALA A 105 0.46 8.44 5.90
C ALA A 105 -0.85 8.38 6.72
N PRO A 106 -1.25 9.47 7.39
CA PRO A 106 -2.54 9.53 8.07
C PRO A 106 -3.68 9.14 7.14
N GLY A 107 -4.58 8.31 7.62
CA GLY A 107 -5.70 7.83 6.81
C GLY A 107 -6.87 7.31 7.64
N VAL A 108 -6.87 7.56 8.95
CA VAL A 108 -7.94 7.11 9.85
C VAL A 108 -8.56 8.31 10.56
N ASP A 109 -9.88 8.38 10.53
CA ASP A 109 -10.69 9.45 11.15
C ASP A 109 -10.29 10.87 10.73
N LEU A 110 -9.86 11.01 9.49
CA LEU A 110 -9.51 12.33 8.94
C LEU A 110 -10.78 13.14 8.67
N LEU A 111 -10.74 14.42 9.03
CA LEU A 111 -11.77 15.37 8.67
C LEU A 111 -11.61 15.74 7.19
N ILE A 112 -12.60 15.40 6.39
CA ILE A 112 -12.59 15.61 4.94
C ILE A 112 -13.79 16.46 4.52
N PRO A 113 -13.70 17.21 3.42
CA PRO A 113 -14.86 17.87 2.82
C PRO A 113 -15.82 16.84 2.24
N LEU A 114 -17.11 17.08 2.43
CA LEU A 114 -18.21 16.29 1.89
C LEU A 114 -19.01 17.09 0.87
N PRO A 115 -19.83 16.44 0.03
CA PRO A 115 -20.76 17.14 -0.86
C PRO A 115 -21.65 18.10 -0.08
N GLY A 116 -21.97 19.25 -0.69
CA GLY A 116 -22.80 20.27 -0.07
C GLY A 116 -22.08 21.21 0.90
N GLY A 117 -20.75 21.22 0.92
CA GLY A 117 -19.94 22.13 1.76
C GLY A 117 -19.83 21.70 3.23
N ALA A 118 -20.29 20.51 3.57
CA ALA A 118 -20.12 19.94 4.90
C ALA A 118 -18.72 19.33 5.10
N PHE A 119 -18.38 19.00 6.34
CA PHE A 119 -17.18 18.23 6.70
C PHE A 119 -17.59 16.99 7.49
N GLY A 120 -16.86 15.91 7.31
CA GLY A 120 -17.08 14.66 8.03
C GLY A 120 -15.81 13.84 8.18
N LYS A 121 -15.85 12.86 9.07
CA LYS A 121 -14.72 11.93 9.27
C LYS A 121 -14.79 10.76 8.29
N ALA A 122 -13.64 10.39 7.75
CA ALA A 122 -13.50 9.20 6.94
C ALA A 122 -12.17 8.51 7.20
N SER A 123 -12.11 7.20 6.86
CA SER A 123 -10.92 6.37 7.00
C SER A 123 -10.67 5.59 5.72
N GLY A 124 -9.41 5.43 5.34
CA GLY A 124 -9.00 4.64 4.20
C GLY A 124 -7.62 5.01 3.66
N SER A 125 -6.96 4.06 3.01
CA SER A 125 -5.68 4.27 2.33
C SER A 125 -5.78 5.27 1.16
N SER A 126 -6.98 5.50 0.62
CA SER A 126 -7.24 6.55 -0.38
C SER A 126 -6.95 7.95 0.19
N LEU A 127 -7.27 8.19 1.47
CA LEU A 127 -6.96 9.46 2.14
C LEU A 127 -5.45 9.61 2.34
N SER A 128 -4.78 8.53 2.74
CA SER A 128 -3.32 8.51 2.85
C SER A 128 -2.64 8.81 1.51
N SER A 129 -3.18 8.29 0.42
CA SER A 129 -2.70 8.60 -0.94
C SER A 129 -2.82 10.09 -1.25
N ALA A 130 -3.92 10.73 -0.88
CA ALA A 130 -4.12 12.17 -1.06
C ALA A 130 -3.12 12.99 -0.21
N VAL A 131 -2.86 12.57 1.04
CA VAL A 131 -1.84 13.21 1.89
C VAL A 131 -0.45 13.09 1.27
N VAL A 132 -0.07 11.90 0.79
CA VAL A 132 1.22 11.69 0.11
C VAL A 132 1.31 12.48 -1.20
N ALA A 133 0.22 12.61 -1.94
CA ALA A 133 0.17 13.44 -3.14
C ALA A 133 0.44 14.93 -2.82
N GLY A 134 -0.11 15.45 -1.72
CA GLY A 134 0.19 16.78 -1.23
C GLY A 134 1.67 16.95 -0.84
N ALA A 135 2.24 15.97 -0.14
CA ALA A 135 3.68 15.96 0.19
C ALA A 135 4.54 15.91 -1.08
N ALA A 136 4.15 15.11 -2.08
CA ALA A 136 4.84 15.05 -3.37
C ALA A 136 4.82 16.39 -4.12
N ALA A 137 3.69 17.12 -4.07
CA ALA A 137 3.57 18.45 -4.67
C ALA A 137 4.55 19.45 -4.03
N LEU A 138 4.71 19.41 -2.69
CA LEU A 138 5.69 20.26 -2.00
C LEU A 138 7.13 19.92 -2.41
N VAL A 139 7.46 18.63 -2.57
CA VAL A 139 8.78 18.21 -3.07
C VAL A 139 8.99 18.70 -4.50
N GLN A 140 7.96 18.63 -5.36
CA GLN A 140 8.05 19.14 -6.73
C GLN A 140 8.19 20.66 -6.80
N GLU A 141 7.48 21.40 -5.94
CA GLU A 141 7.66 22.84 -5.80
C GLU A 141 9.12 23.18 -5.48
N TRP A 142 9.66 22.55 -4.43
CA TRP A 142 11.06 22.76 -4.04
C TRP A 142 12.04 22.36 -5.14
N ALA A 143 11.84 21.20 -5.77
CA ALA A 143 12.77 20.67 -6.76
C ALA A 143 12.71 21.45 -8.08
N ILE A 144 11.53 21.59 -8.65
CA ILE A 144 11.33 22.11 -10.02
C ILE A 144 11.11 23.61 -10.00
N VAL A 145 10.14 24.11 -9.22
CA VAL A 145 9.74 25.52 -9.27
C VAL A 145 10.82 26.41 -8.68
N ARG A 146 11.44 25.99 -7.57
CA ARG A 146 12.58 26.73 -6.96
C ARG A 146 13.94 26.41 -7.61
N GLY A 147 13.97 25.51 -8.59
CA GLY A 147 15.15 25.21 -9.39
C GLY A 147 16.22 24.36 -8.72
N ASN A 148 15.95 23.72 -7.56
CA ASN A 148 16.95 22.88 -6.89
C ASN A 148 17.27 21.60 -7.69
N ILE A 149 16.27 21.03 -8.37
CA ILE A 149 16.40 19.88 -9.29
C ILE A 149 15.43 20.10 -10.46
N PRO A 150 15.77 20.92 -11.47
CA PRO A 150 14.84 21.34 -12.51
C PRO A 150 14.23 20.21 -13.35
N TYR A 151 14.93 19.07 -13.42
CA TYR A 151 14.50 17.89 -14.17
C TYR A 151 14.07 16.74 -13.27
N ALA A 152 13.57 17.03 -12.06
CA ALA A 152 13.10 16.00 -11.15
C ALA A 152 12.00 15.13 -11.79
N SER A 153 12.22 13.83 -11.79
CA SER A 153 11.24 12.82 -12.23
C SER A 153 10.36 12.35 -11.08
N GLY A 154 9.30 11.58 -11.38
CA GLY A 154 8.51 10.92 -10.33
C GLY A 154 9.35 10.01 -9.42
N ASN A 155 10.38 9.35 -9.96
CA ASN A 155 11.32 8.56 -9.16
C ASN A 155 12.15 9.43 -8.24
N THR A 156 12.54 10.63 -8.67
CA THR A 156 13.23 11.62 -7.83
C THR A 156 12.34 12.01 -6.64
N VAL A 157 11.09 12.35 -6.88
CA VAL A 157 10.12 12.69 -5.83
C VAL A 157 9.94 11.52 -4.85
N LYS A 158 9.73 10.31 -5.38
CA LYS A 158 9.63 9.08 -4.58
C LYS A 158 10.85 8.88 -3.68
N PHE A 159 12.04 9.01 -4.24
CA PHE A 159 13.30 8.87 -3.50
C PHE A 159 13.40 9.88 -2.34
N TYR A 160 13.08 11.15 -2.59
CA TYR A 160 13.12 12.17 -1.53
C TYR A 160 12.11 11.90 -0.44
N LEU A 161 10.88 11.52 -0.78
CA LEU A 161 9.85 11.15 0.19
C LEU A 161 10.28 9.95 1.05
N GLN A 162 10.90 8.94 0.46
CA GLN A 162 11.41 7.77 1.19
C GLN A 162 12.62 8.11 2.07
N LYS A 163 13.53 8.92 1.55
CA LYS A 163 14.76 9.32 2.28
C LYS A 163 14.45 10.15 3.52
N GLY A 164 13.51 11.10 3.39
CA GLY A 164 13.11 12.00 4.48
C GLY A 164 12.01 11.42 5.38
N ALA A 165 11.61 10.17 5.19
CA ALA A 165 10.58 9.56 6.01
C ALA A 165 11.05 9.34 7.45
N VAL A 166 10.20 9.71 8.40
CA VAL A 166 10.42 9.44 9.84
C VAL A 166 10.21 7.95 10.11
N ARG A 167 11.11 7.38 10.88
CA ARG A 167 11.16 5.96 11.25
C ARG A 167 11.19 5.83 12.75
N GLU A 168 10.48 4.83 13.26
CA GLU A 168 10.56 4.46 14.67
C GLU A 168 11.84 3.65 14.92
N GLU A 169 12.59 3.99 15.96
CA GLU A 169 13.89 3.36 16.27
C GLU A 169 13.79 1.85 16.53
N GLN A 170 12.62 1.39 16.97
CA GLN A 170 12.39 -0.01 17.33
C GLN A 170 11.94 -0.89 16.16
N MET A 171 11.84 -0.34 14.95
CA MET A 171 11.38 -1.06 13.76
C MET A 171 12.44 -1.05 12.66
N GLU A 172 12.54 -2.17 11.96
CA GLU A 172 13.33 -2.23 10.73
C GLU A 172 12.56 -1.63 9.54
N TYR A 173 13.28 -0.93 8.67
CA TYR A 173 12.74 -0.30 7.47
C TYR A 173 13.59 -0.62 6.22
N PRO A 174 12.96 -0.84 5.04
CA PRO A 174 11.51 -0.86 4.82
C PRO A 174 10.84 -2.11 5.39
N ASN A 175 9.57 -1.98 5.81
CA ASN A 175 8.80 -3.12 6.28
C ASN A 175 7.40 -3.20 5.62
N PRO A 176 6.73 -4.37 5.68
CA PRO A 176 5.47 -4.57 4.96
C PRO A 176 4.31 -3.69 5.40
N GLY A 177 4.36 -3.13 6.59
CA GLY A 177 3.28 -2.30 7.13
C GLY A 177 3.48 -0.81 6.91
N TRP A 178 4.71 -0.32 7.03
CA TRP A 178 5.05 1.12 7.04
C TRP A 178 5.85 1.57 5.81
N GLY A 179 6.26 0.63 4.94
CA GLY A 179 7.17 0.93 3.84
C GLY A 179 8.49 1.52 4.36
N TYR A 180 8.90 2.65 3.83
CA TYR A 180 10.09 3.39 4.27
C TYR A 180 9.85 4.32 5.46
N GLY A 181 8.61 4.39 5.96
CA GLY A 181 8.23 5.24 7.09
C GLY A 181 7.17 6.28 6.74
N ARG A 182 7.04 7.31 7.60
CA ARG A 182 6.05 8.38 7.46
C ARG A 182 6.68 9.60 6.79
N PRO A 183 6.15 10.10 5.65
CA PRO A 183 6.67 11.31 5.03
C PRO A 183 6.36 12.53 5.91
N VAL A 184 7.36 13.36 6.14
CA VAL A 184 7.21 14.62 6.88
C VAL A 184 7.75 15.74 6.00
N SER A 185 6.88 16.58 5.49
CA SER A 185 7.22 17.68 4.56
C SER A 185 8.30 18.61 5.06
N TYR A 186 8.36 18.85 6.35
CA TYR A 186 9.32 19.74 6.99
C TYR A 186 10.78 19.20 6.97
N THR A 187 10.98 17.91 7.21
CA THR A 187 12.30 17.27 7.19
C THR A 187 12.88 17.19 5.78
N HIS A 188 12.04 17.11 4.76
CA HIS A 188 12.48 17.02 3.36
C HIS A 188 13.10 18.32 2.87
N LEU A 189 12.60 19.48 3.35
CA LEU A 189 13.03 20.79 2.91
C LEU A 189 14.25 21.29 3.68
N ARG A 190 14.38 20.97 4.98
CA ARG A 190 15.52 21.39 5.81
C ARG A 190 16.81 20.58 5.59
N ALA A 191 16.72 19.33 5.22
CA ALA A 191 17.91 18.49 5.01
C ALA A 191 18.82 18.98 3.87
N HIS A 192 18.37 19.96 3.08
CA HIS A 192 19.10 20.53 1.94
C HIS A 192 19.45 22.01 2.10
N GLU A 193 19.02 22.68 3.17
CA GLU A 193 19.45 24.05 3.48
C GLU A 193 20.80 24.09 4.26
N THR A 194 21.32 22.91 4.62
CA THR A 194 22.56 22.76 5.42
C THR A 194 23.69 22.03 4.70
N LEU A 195 23.68 22.01 3.37
CA LEU A 195 24.82 21.52 2.55
C LEU A 195 25.44 22.65 1.75
#